data_274541279f8fdc86409d19a743cfdaa3
#
_entry.id   274541279f8fdc86409d19a743cfdaa3
#
_cell.length_a   1.000
_cell.length_b   1.000
_cell.length_c   1.000
_cell.angle_alpha   90.00
_cell.angle_beta   90.00
_cell.angle_gamma   90.00
#
_symmetry.space_group_name_H-M   'P 1'
#
loop_
_entity.id
_entity.type
_entity.pdbx_description
1 polymer ?
#
loop_
_entity_poly.entity_id
_entity_poly.type
_entity_poly.pdbx_seq_one_letter_code
_entity_poly.pdbx_strand_id
1 'polypeptide(L)'
;VEKWKELESPKLEKIETDIDLLTASNEYLDFCKRRFSSSTYGEKRKLCANILKKWGNPNVNDITPTMVIKHLENRARKVSDNAWNRDRKNLLAMFNWFRKIRGINNNPVINIDRLPEERQIEYIPPAEDIDKVMMACSGQDRVMLQCYYFTFARRGEIFNWTWEDINFEKQWYRLWTRKRLHSDKQVDYFPLPEDTELYRALKWQWDHRNEKSPYVFTDSESGEKFTHRNRFMKGLCKRAGVKLFGFKAFRKFGPSVLNDIHRVSIKKLQRLLRHQSQTTTEIYLKKIDDDLAVGLRLLEKKDTPRDTPRIVENA
;
A
#
# COMPACT_ATOMS: atom_id res chain seq x y z
N VAL A 1 11.33 51.18 20.82
CA VAL A 1 11.26 51.35 19.35
C VAL A 1 12.56 50.92 18.68
N GLU A 2 13.74 51.08 19.34
CA GLU A 2 15.02 50.64 18.76
C GLU A 2 15.22 49.10 18.71
N LYS A 3 14.71 48.37 19.69
CA LYS A 3 14.81 46.88 19.74
C LYS A 3 14.09 46.14 18.61
N TRP A 4 13.08 46.75 17.99
CA TRP A 4 12.35 46.17 16.86
C TRP A 4 13.07 46.31 15.53
N LYS A 5 13.89 47.36 15.37
CA LYS A 5 14.68 47.58 14.14
C LYS A 5 15.81 46.59 13.96
N GLU A 6 16.35 46.00 15.04
CA GLU A 6 17.34 44.93 14.96
C GLU A 6 16.71 43.58 14.52
N LEU A 7 15.41 43.36 14.75
CA LEU A 7 14.68 42.17 14.31
C LEU A 7 14.24 42.25 12.84
N GLU A 8 14.13 43.48 12.27
CA GLU A 8 13.69 43.67 10.88
C GLU A 8 14.79 43.46 9.82
N SER A 9 16.01 43.25 10.24
CA SER A 9 17.11 42.90 9.32
C SER A 9 17.80 41.63 9.79
N PRO A 10 17.18 40.48 9.61
CA PRO A 10 17.92 39.22 9.79
C PRO A 10 19.07 39.28 8.78
N LYS A 11 20.32 39.26 9.25
CA LYS A 11 21.49 38.98 8.42
C LYS A 11 21.16 37.65 7.75
N LEU A 12 20.81 37.70 6.46
CA LEU A 12 20.71 36.53 5.62
C LEU A 12 22.11 35.89 5.65
N GLU A 13 22.28 34.85 6.48
CA GLU A 13 23.45 34.01 6.41
C GLU A 13 23.57 33.57 4.95
N LYS A 14 24.71 33.90 4.32
CA LYS A 14 25.01 33.39 2.97
C LYS A 14 24.93 31.88 3.04
N ILE A 15 23.85 31.32 2.48
CA ILE A 15 23.69 29.88 2.36
C ILE A 15 24.84 29.44 1.47
N GLU A 16 25.79 28.66 2.04
CA GLU A 16 26.86 28.05 1.26
C GLU A 16 26.21 27.09 0.25
N THR A 17 26.26 27.50 -1.01
CA THR A 17 25.78 26.67 -2.15
C THR A 17 26.84 25.65 -2.57
N ASP A 18 28.07 25.78 -2.05
CA ASP A 18 29.19 24.87 -2.30
C ASP A 18 29.23 23.78 -1.22
N ILE A 19 28.52 22.70 -1.48
CA ILE A 19 28.37 21.59 -0.53
C ILE A 19 28.61 20.25 -1.23
N ASP A 20 29.36 19.37 -0.58
CA ASP A 20 29.57 18.01 -1.06
C ASP A 20 28.34 17.13 -0.88
N LEU A 21 28.22 16.06 -1.70
CA LEU A 21 27.08 15.18 -1.72
C LEU A 21 26.85 14.44 -0.40
N LEU A 22 27.92 14.08 0.33
CA LEU A 22 27.81 13.36 1.61
C LEU A 22 27.17 14.25 2.66
N THR A 23 27.69 15.47 2.81
CA THR A 23 27.16 16.45 3.77
C THR A 23 25.71 16.81 3.46
N ALA A 24 25.39 17.14 2.19
CA ALA A 24 24.02 17.42 1.76
C ALA A 24 23.07 16.22 1.97
N SER A 25 23.54 14.99 1.70
CA SER A 25 22.75 13.79 1.92
C SER A 25 22.45 13.54 3.39
N ASN A 26 23.40 13.77 4.29
CA ASN A 26 23.19 13.62 5.73
C ASN A 26 22.13 14.60 6.24
N GLU A 27 22.20 15.86 5.87
CA GLU A 27 21.20 16.87 6.22
C GLU A 27 19.79 16.49 5.69
N TYR A 28 19.71 16.05 4.45
CA TYR A 28 18.46 15.55 3.88
C TYR A 28 17.93 14.34 4.63
N LEU A 29 18.78 13.42 5.05
CA LEU A 29 18.39 12.25 5.83
C LEU A 29 17.91 12.63 7.23
N ASP A 30 18.51 13.62 7.88
CA ASP A 30 18.04 14.14 9.16
C ASP A 30 16.65 14.79 9.04
N PHE A 31 16.43 15.56 7.99
CA PHE A 31 15.08 16.05 7.65
C PHE A 31 14.10 14.90 7.43
N CYS A 32 14.51 13.88 6.65
CA CYS A 32 13.67 12.73 6.35
C CYS A 32 13.33 11.88 7.58
N LYS A 33 14.28 11.69 8.50
CA LYS A 33 14.11 10.94 9.74
C LYS A 33 13.01 11.51 10.62
N ARG A 34 12.86 12.83 10.65
CA ARG A 34 11.82 13.53 11.42
C ARG A 34 10.46 13.49 10.74
N ARG A 35 10.39 13.32 9.42
CA ARG A 35 9.17 13.55 8.63
C ARG A 35 8.53 12.29 8.07
N PHE A 36 9.29 11.24 7.85
CA PHE A 36 8.82 10.03 7.18
C PHE A 36 8.85 8.80 8.09
N SER A 37 8.08 7.77 7.70
CA SER A 37 8.13 6.47 8.38
C SER A 37 9.53 5.84 8.25
N SER A 38 9.88 4.94 9.18
CA SER A 38 11.15 4.21 9.17
C SER A 38 11.41 3.49 7.84
N SER A 39 10.36 2.94 7.20
CA SER A 39 10.47 2.30 5.88
C SER A 39 10.86 3.30 4.80
N THR A 40 10.18 4.43 4.72
CA THR A 40 10.48 5.49 3.74
C THR A 40 11.85 6.10 3.98
N TYR A 41 12.20 6.36 5.24
CA TYR A 41 13.55 6.80 5.61
C TYR A 41 14.61 5.79 5.17
N GLY A 42 14.38 4.48 5.44
CA GLY A 42 15.29 3.41 5.04
C GLY A 42 15.50 3.34 3.52
N GLU A 43 14.47 3.57 2.72
CA GLU A 43 14.59 3.64 1.25
C GLU A 43 15.45 4.84 0.82
N LYS A 44 15.23 6.02 1.40
CA LYS A 44 16.02 7.22 1.12
C LYS A 44 17.49 7.06 1.52
N ARG A 45 17.75 6.47 2.70
CA ARG A 45 19.09 6.16 3.17
C ARG A 45 19.82 5.20 2.21
N LYS A 46 19.14 4.16 1.75
CA LYS A 46 19.71 3.22 0.75
C LYS A 46 20.03 3.92 -0.57
N LEU A 47 19.17 4.82 -1.02
CA LEU A 47 19.43 5.60 -2.24
C LEU A 47 20.67 6.49 -2.07
N CYS A 48 20.75 7.28 -1.00
CA CYS A 48 21.93 8.13 -0.72
C CYS A 48 23.21 7.31 -0.66
N ALA A 49 23.22 6.16 0.03
CA ALA A 49 24.38 5.29 0.09
C ALA A 49 24.76 4.73 -1.30
N ASN A 50 23.80 4.40 -2.14
CA ASN A 50 24.04 3.88 -3.49
C ASN A 50 24.64 4.94 -4.43
N ILE A 51 24.12 6.17 -4.39
CA ILE A 51 24.66 7.26 -5.23
C ILE A 51 26.05 7.69 -4.76
N LEU A 52 26.30 7.80 -3.46
CA LEU A 52 27.64 8.08 -2.91
C LEU A 52 28.66 7.02 -3.34
N LYS A 53 28.29 5.74 -3.22
CA LYS A 53 29.15 4.65 -3.70
C LYS A 53 29.48 4.74 -5.19
N LYS A 54 28.55 5.25 -6.00
CA LYS A 54 28.67 5.27 -7.46
C LYS A 54 29.30 6.55 -8.00
N TRP A 55 28.98 7.68 -7.41
CA TRP A 55 29.44 9.00 -7.86
C TRP A 55 30.64 9.52 -7.07
N GLY A 56 30.98 8.87 -5.97
CA GLY A 56 31.93 9.43 -5.01
C GLY A 56 31.28 10.53 -4.19
N ASN A 57 32.08 11.50 -3.78
CA ASN A 57 31.60 12.66 -3.02
C ASN A 57 31.82 13.98 -3.80
N PRO A 58 31.19 14.18 -4.97
CA PRO A 58 31.31 15.41 -5.73
C PRO A 58 30.58 16.57 -5.04
N ASN A 59 30.87 17.80 -5.46
CA ASN A 59 29.98 18.92 -5.16
C ASN A 59 28.59 18.65 -5.75
N VAL A 60 27.53 19.02 -5.02
CA VAL A 60 26.15 18.76 -5.47
C VAL A 60 25.85 19.49 -6.79
N ASN A 61 26.47 20.66 -7.03
CA ASN A 61 26.31 21.43 -8.27
C ASN A 61 26.97 20.74 -9.49
N ASP A 62 27.94 19.84 -9.28
CA ASP A 62 28.64 19.13 -10.35
C ASP A 62 27.88 17.86 -10.81
N ILE A 63 26.79 17.53 -10.15
CA ILE A 63 25.98 16.35 -10.50
C ILE A 63 25.13 16.66 -11.74
N THR A 64 25.46 15.98 -12.84
CA THR A 64 24.83 16.20 -14.13
C THR A 64 23.62 15.28 -14.37
N PRO A 65 22.68 15.66 -15.26
CA PRO A 65 21.62 14.77 -15.72
C PRO A 65 22.14 13.43 -16.27
N THR A 66 23.28 13.44 -16.97
CA THR A 66 23.90 12.22 -17.49
C THR A 66 24.31 11.23 -16.39
N MET A 67 24.84 11.73 -15.27
CA MET A 67 25.16 10.88 -14.10
C MET A 67 23.91 10.24 -13.52
N VAL A 68 22.83 11.01 -13.42
CA VAL A 68 21.53 10.52 -12.92
C VAL A 68 20.96 9.46 -13.87
N ILE A 69 20.91 9.73 -15.18
CA ILE A 69 20.40 8.77 -16.19
C ILE A 69 21.18 7.45 -16.10
N LYS A 70 22.53 7.48 -16.10
CA LYS A 70 23.35 6.27 -15.95
C LYS A 70 23.07 5.50 -14.66
N HIS A 71 22.74 6.19 -13.56
CA HIS A 71 22.32 5.53 -12.32
C HIS A 71 20.97 4.82 -12.51
N LEU A 72 19.99 5.51 -13.06
CA LEU A 72 18.63 5.01 -13.26
C LEU A 72 18.59 3.84 -14.26
N GLU A 73 19.32 3.90 -15.37
CA GLU A 73 19.46 2.79 -16.33
C GLU A 73 20.03 1.53 -15.67
N ASN A 74 21.02 1.67 -14.82
CA ASN A 74 21.55 0.56 -14.07
C ASN A 74 20.53 -0.06 -13.11
N ARG A 75 19.62 0.77 -12.57
CA ARG A 75 18.52 0.30 -11.72
C ARG A 75 17.47 -0.45 -12.53
N ALA A 76 17.09 0.06 -13.70
CA ALA A 76 16.15 -0.60 -14.59
C ALA A 76 16.68 -1.99 -15.02
N ARG A 77 17.92 -2.04 -15.53
CA ARG A 77 18.56 -3.31 -15.98
C ARG A 77 18.70 -4.35 -14.87
N LYS A 78 19.07 -3.94 -13.65
CA LYS A 78 19.33 -4.88 -12.53
C LYS A 78 18.07 -5.29 -11.77
N VAL A 79 17.02 -4.49 -11.82
CA VAL A 79 15.83 -4.68 -10.97
C VAL A 79 14.56 -4.61 -11.81
N SER A 80 14.15 -3.44 -12.29
CA SER A 80 12.95 -3.20 -13.10
C SER A 80 12.76 -1.71 -13.43
N ASP A 81 11.88 -1.39 -14.38
CA ASP A 81 11.47 -0.02 -14.71
C ASP A 81 10.76 0.67 -13.52
N ASN A 82 10.02 -0.07 -12.72
CA ASN A 82 9.46 0.44 -11.46
C ASN A 82 10.55 0.89 -10.48
N ALA A 83 11.73 0.26 -10.48
CA ALA A 83 12.85 0.70 -9.66
C ALA A 83 13.47 1.99 -10.21
N TRP A 84 13.55 2.17 -11.54
CA TRP A 84 13.89 3.44 -12.16
C TRP A 84 12.97 4.56 -11.66
N ASN A 85 11.65 4.40 -11.86
CA ASN A 85 10.67 5.42 -11.51
C ASN A 85 10.68 5.78 -10.02
N ARG A 86 10.90 4.81 -9.15
CA ARG A 86 11.03 5.02 -7.70
C ARG A 86 12.29 5.79 -7.35
N ASP A 87 13.45 5.40 -7.91
CA ASP A 87 14.70 6.07 -7.62
C ASP A 87 14.69 7.49 -8.23
N ARG A 88 14.16 7.68 -9.45
CA ARG A 88 13.92 9.00 -10.05
C ARG A 88 13.08 9.91 -9.15
N LYS A 89 11.94 9.42 -8.66
CA LYS A 89 11.05 10.17 -7.75
C LYS A 89 11.77 10.59 -6.47
N ASN A 90 12.57 9.68 -5.90
CA ASN A 90 13.32 9.97 -4.67
C ASN A 90 14.46 10.96 -4.92
N LEU A 91 15.18 10.84 -6.02
CA LEU A 91 16.22 11.80 -6.44
C LEU A 91 15.61 13.17 -6.72
N LEU A 92 14.52 13.25 -7.46
CA LEU A 92 13.81 14.51 -7.73
C LEU A 92 13.43 15.23 -6.42
N ALA A 93 12.90 14.48 -5.45
CA ALA A 93 12.53 15.05 -4.15
C ALA A 93 13.75 15.51 -3.35
N MET A 94 14.86 14.79 -3.40
CA MET A 94 16.11 15.12 -2.73
C MET A 94 16.73 16.40 -3.30
N PHE A 95 16.89 16.50 -4.62
CA PHE A 95 17.43 17.69 -5.27
C PHE A 95 16.51 18.89 -5.17
N ASN A 96 15.18 18.71 -5.15
CA ASN A 96 14.26 19.81 -4.84
C ASN A 96 14.43 20.31 -3.41
N TRP A 97 14.72 19.43 -2.45
CA TRP A 97 15.03 19.82 -1.08
C TRP A 97 16.35 20.58 -1.01
N PHE A 98 17.42 20.09 -1.68
CA PHE A 98 18.70 20.79 -1.78
C PHE A 98 18.53 22.20 -2.35
N ARG A 99 17.77 22.33 -3.46
CA ARG A 99 17.49 23.62 -4.08
C ARG A 99 16.79 24.58 -3.12
N LYS A 100 15.80 24.08 -2.36
CA LYS A 100 15.02 24.91 -1.43
C LYS A 100 15.81 25.35 -0.21
N ILE A 101 16.66 24.47 0.35
CA ILE A 101 17.31 24.69 1.64
C ILE A 101 18.74 25.19 1.46
N ARG A 102 19.45 24.77 0.42
CA ARG A 102 20.85 25.11 0.15
C ARG A 102 21.01 26.06 -1.04
N GLY A 103 19.94 26.52 -1.64
CA GLY A 103 20.02 27.47 -2.77
C GLY A 103 20.72 26.91 -4.01
N ILE A 104 20.80 25.58 -4.15
CA ILE A 104 21.45 24.95 -5.31
C ILE A 104 20.70 25.33 -6.58
N ASN A 105 21.44 25.79 -7.60
CA ASN A 105 20.87 26.41 -8.77
C ASN A 105 20.05 25.47 -9.66
N ASN A 106 20.42 24.19 -9.73
CA ASN A 106 19.80 23.26 -10.67
C ASN A 106 19.42 21.92 -10.04
N ASN A 107 18.33 21.33 -10.50
CA ASN A 107 17.95 19.96 -10.17
C ASN A 107 18.18 19.07 -11.40
N PRO A 108 19.20 18.20 -11.40
CA PRO A 108 19.58 17.40 -12.56
C PRO A 108 18.52 16.34 -12.95
N VAL A 109 17.45 16.21 -12.17
CA VAL A 109 16.40 15.19 -12.38
C VAL A 109 15.14 15.76 -13.02
N ILE A 110 15.01 17.10 -13.09
CA ILE A 110 13.73 17.75 -13.41
C ILE A 110 13.21 17.37 -14.80
N ASN A 111 14.11 17.27 -15.79
CA ASN A 111 13.79 16.98 -17.19
C ASN A 111 13.97 15.48 -17.56
N ILE A 112 14.15 14.61 -16.57
CA ILE A 112 14.22 13.18 -16.83
C ILE A 112 12.81 12.59 -16.74
N ASP A 113 12.34 11.97 -17.82
CA ASP A 113 11.00 11.39 -17.88
C ASP A 113 10.89 10.10 -17.05
N ARG A 114 9.64 9.77 -16.73
CA ARG A 114 9.31 8.46 -16.18
C ARG A 114 9.26 7.42 -17.31
N LEU A 115 9.71 6.22 -17.01
CA LEU A 115 9.46 5.08 -17.90
C LEU A 115 7.98 4.68 -17.84
N PRO A 116 7.41 4.22 -18.96
CA PRO A 116 6.08 3.62 -18.95
C PRO A 116 6.02 2.46 -17.95
N GLU A 117 4.97 2.41 -17.16
CA GLU A 117 4.74 1.31 -16.23
C GLU A 117 3.65 0.41 -16.81
N GLU A 118 4.01 -0.79 -17.23
CA GLU A 118 3.02 -1.82 -17.49
C GLU A 118 2.34 -2.20 -16.17
N ARG A 119 1.04 -1.95 -16.09
CA ARG A 119 0.24 -2.42 -14.97
C ARG A 119 0.11 -3.93 -15.09
N GLN A 120 0.98 -4.65 -14.40
CA GLN A 120 0.79 -6.09 -14.27
C GLN A 120 -0.57 -6.37 -13.62
N ILE A 121 -1.35 -7.21 -14.29
CA ILE A 121 -2.61 -7.71 -13.75
C ILE A 121 -2.26 -8.57 -12.52
N GLU A 122 -2.54 -8.02 -11.35
CA GLU A 122 -2.26 -8.71 -10.10
C GLU A 122 -3.22 -9.90 -9.97
N TYR A 123 -2.68 -11.08 -9.75
CA TYR A 123 -3.45 -12.29 -9.59
C TYR A 123 -4.37 -12.19 -8.37
N ILE A 124 -5.66 -12.43 -8.58
CA ILE A 124 -6.67 -12.61 -7.55
C ILE A 124 -6.98 -14.11 -7.54
N PRO A 125 -6.74 -14.82 -6.42
CA PRO A 125 -7.02 -16.24 -6.34
C PRO A 125 -8.53 -16.50 -6.41
N PRO A 126 -8.98 -17.59 -7.02
CA PRO A 126 -10.37 -18.03 -6.93
C PRO A 126 -10.71 -18.48 -5.50
N ALA A 127 -12.01 -18.63 -5.21
CA ALA A 127 -12.49 -19.02 -3.89
C ALA A 127 -11.89 -20.35 -3.42
N GLU A 128 -11.83 -21.33 -4.31
CA GLU A 128 -11.29 -22.66 -4.05
C GLU A 128 -9.83 -22.63 -3.61
N ASP A 129 -9.03 -21.71 -4.16
CA ASP A 129 -7.63 -21.56 -3.76
C ASP A 129 -7.49 -20.90 -2.39
N ILE A 130 -8.39 -19.98 -2.05
CA ILE A 130 -8.48 -19.41 -0.70
C ILE A 130 -8.81 -20.52 0.31
N ASP A 131 -9.80 -21.35 0.03
CA ASP A 131 -10.23 -22.45 0.90
C ASP A 131 -9.11 -23.48 1.10
N LYS A 132 -8.41 -23.89 0.03
CA LYS A 132 -7.25 -24.79 0.11
C LYS A 132 -6.16 -24.21 1.00
N VAL A 133 -5.88 -22.91 0.88
CA VAL A 133 -4.88 -22.24 1.72
C VAL A 133 -5.33 -22.16 3.18
N MET A 134 -6.62 -21.89 3.45
CA MET A 134 -7.19 -21.91 4.79
C MET A 134 -7.11 -23.30 5.43
N MET A 135 -7.36 -24.37 4.65
CA MET A 135 -7.26 -25.77 5.13
C MET A 135 -5.81 -26.21 5.37
N ALA A 136 -4.85 -25.65 4.62
CA ALA A 136 -3.43 -26.01 4.72
C ALA A 136 -2.72 -25.39 5.93
N CYS A 137 -3.42 -24.62 6.78
CA CYS A 137 -2.88 -24.07 8.02
C CYS A 137 -3.83 -24.28 9.21
N SER A 138 -3.27 -24.19 10.42
CA SER A 138 -3.97 -24.40 11.68
C SER A 138 -3.53 -23.36 12.72
N GLY A 139 -4.15 -23.41 13.91
CA GLY A 139 -3.78 -22.57 15.04
C GLY A 139 -3.83 -21.08 14.71
N GLN A 140 -2.95 -20.32 15.33
CA GLN A 140 -2.82 -18.86 15.16
C GLN A 140 -2.72 -18.45 13.68
N ASP A 141 -2.04 -19.21 12.85
CA ASP A 141 -1.85 -18.90 11.44
C ASP A 141 -3.17 -18.94 10.67
N ARG A 142 -4.03 -19.91 10.95
CA ARG A 142 -5.38 -20.00 10.37
C ARG A 142 -6.25 -18.83 10.82
N VAL A 143 -6.26 -18.53 12.12
CA VAL A 143 -7.00 -17.38 12.66
C VAL A 143 -6.52 -16.08 12.03
N MET A 144 -5.21 -15.89 11.85
CA MET A 144 -4.65 -14.71 11.20
C MET A 144 -5.15 -14.57 9.75
N LEU A 145 -5.22 -15.67 8.97
CA LEU A 145 -5.76 -15.63 7.61
C LEU A 145 -7.27 -15.34 7.59
N GLN A 146 -8.05 -15.90 8.53
CA GLN A 146 -9.47 -15.58 8.70
C GLN A 146 -9.65 -14.09 9.01
N CYS A 147 -8.80 -13.51 9.85
CA CYS A 147 -8.83 -12.06 10.09
C CYS A 147 -8.57 -11.25 8.81
N TYR A 148 -7.62 -11.62 7.96
CA TYR A 148 -7.44 -10.95 6.66
C TYR A 148 -8.67 -11.09 5.76
N TYR A 149 -9.27 -12.28 5.73
CA TYR A 149 -10.44 -12.58 4.91
C TYR A 149 -11.67 -11.76 5.31
N PHE A 150 -12.00 -11.72 6.60
CA PHE A 150 -13.22 -11.07 7.09
C PHE A 150 -13.06 -9.56 7.30
N THR A 151 -11.87 -9.07 7.63
CA THR A 151 -11.67 -7.63 7.95
C THR A 151 -11.15 -6.82 6.76
N PHE A 152 -10.68 -7.46 5.71
CA PHE A 152 -9.97 -6.84 4.58
C PHE A 152 -8.84 -5.92 5.03
N ALA A 153 -8.23 -6.20 6.17
CA ALA A 153 -7.19 -5.39 6.77
C ALA A 153 -5.89 -5.42 5.96
N ARG A 154 -5.11 -4.35 6.05
CA ARG A 154 -3.75 -4.34 5.51
C ARG A 154 -2.85 -5.20 6.39
N ARG A 155 -1.79 -5.78 5.79
CA ARG A 155 -0.83 -6.61 6.54
C ARG A 155 -0.34 -5.94 7.83
N GLY A 156 0.04 -4.68 7.76
CA GLY A 156 0.53 -3.96 8.93
C GLY A 156 -0.53 -3.68 9.99
N GLU A 157 -1.80 -3.63 9.62
CA GLU A 157 -2.90 -3.45 10.58
C GLU A 157 -3.06 -4.71 11.43
N ILE A 158 -3.08 -5.91 10.81
CA ILE A 158 -3.15 -7.19 11.52
C ILE A 158 -1.89 -7.47 12.35
N PHE A 159 -0.68 -7.19 11.82
CA PHE A 159 0.56 -7.43 12.56
C PHE A 159 0.74 -6.50 13.76
N ASN A 160 0.10 -5.33 13.76
CA ASN A 160 0.12 -4.40 14.89
C ASN A 160 -1.14 -4.45 15.75
N TRP A 161 -2.04 -5.40 15.49
CA TRP A 161 -3.30 -5.53 16.21
C TRP A 161 -3.04 -5.98 17.63
N THR A 162 -3.64 -5.28 18.59
CA THR A 162 -3.51 -5.58 20.02
C THR A 162 -4.84 -6.04 20.59
N TRP A 163 -4.82 -6.69 21.72
CA TRP A 163 -6.05 -7.13 22.39
C TRP A 163 -6.93 -5.96 22.86
N GLU A 164 -6.35 -4.80 23.11
CA GLU A 164 -7.10 -3.57 23.38
C GLU A 164 -7.95 -3.08 22.21
N ASP A 165 -7.67 -3.57 21.02
CA ASP A 165 -8.40 -3.24 19.79
C ASP A 165 -9.61 -4.14 19.56
N ILE A 166 -9.86 -5.09 20.44
CA ILE A 166 -10.95 -6.07 20.35
C ILE A 166 -11.74 -6.05 21.67
N ASN A 167 -13.04 -5.81 21.59
CA ASN A 167 -13.93 -5.86 22.74
C ASN A 167 -15.03 -6.90 22.49
N PHE A 168 -14.89 -8.06 23.11
CA PHE A 168 -15.85 -9.17 22.99
C PHE A 168 -17.19 -8.86 23.67
N GLU A 169 -17.18 -8.16 24.80
CA GLU A 169 -18.39 -7.82 25.54
C GLU A 169 -19.27 -6.81 24.78
N LYS A 170 -18.64 -5.77 24.22
CA LYS A 170 -19.32 -4.74 23.42
C LYS A 170 -19.39 -5.09 21.95
N GLN A 171 -18.91 -6.26 21.55
CA GLN A 171 -18.98 -6.82 20.20
C GLN A 171 -18.44 -5.88 19.11
N TRP A 172 -17.24 -5.33 19.31
CA TRP A 172 -16.56 -4.53 18.29
C TRP A 172 -15.07 -4.83 18.22
N TYR A 173 -14.47 -4.52 17.07
CA TYR A 173 -13.02 -4.39 16.92
C TYR A 173 -12.70 -3.07 16.22
N ARG A 174 -11.48 -2.60 16.39
CA ARG A 174 -10.98 -1.42 15.70
C ARG A 174 -9.69 -1.71 14.95
N LEU A 175 -9.50 -0.98 13.87
CA LEU A 175 -8.28 -1.05 13.07
C LEU A 175 -7.67 0.33 12.92
N TRP A 176 -6.35 0.39 13.07
CA TRP A 176 -5.59 1.61 13.04
C TRP A 176 -4.88 1.77 11.70
N THR A 177 -5.12 2.89 11.02
CA THR A 177 -4.39 3.26 9.79
C THR A 177 -3.53 4.49 10.05
N ARG A 178 -2.22 4.37 9.85
CA ARG A 178 -1.29 5.49 9.88
C ARG A 178 -0.63 5.64 8.52
N LYS A 179 -0.92 6.73 7.81
CA LYS A 179 -0.33 6.98 6.48
C LYS A 179 0.97 7.78 6.53
N ARG A 180 1.16 8.63 7.56
CA ARG A 180 2.35 9.47 7.74
C ARG A 180 2.80 9.43 9.20
N LEU A 181 4.08 9.72 9.45
CA LEU A 181 4.67 9.66 10.78
C LEU A 181 3.97 10.59 11.79
N HIS A 182 3.55 11.77 11.33
CA HIS A 182 2.90 12.79 12.15
C HIS A 182 1.43 13.02 11.76
N SER A 183 0.81 12.14 10.96
CA SER A 183 -0.63 12.19 10.77
C SER A 183 -1.31 11.50 11.94
N ASP A 184 -2.48 12.01 12.31
CA ASP A 184 -3.34 11.34 13.29
C ASP A 184 -3.56 9.89 12.90
N LYS A 185 -3.52 9.01 13.88
CA LYS A 185 -3.92 7.63 13.70
C LYS A 185 -5.41 7.66 13.37
N GLN A 186 -5.79 7.32 12.15
CA GLN A 186 -7.18 7.03 11.85
C GLN A 186 -7.55 5.70 12.49
N VAL A 187 -8.61 5.71 13.28
CA VAL A 187 -9.21 4.53 13.87
C VAL A 187 -10.59 4.32 13.25
N ASP A 188 -10.84 3.10 12.81
CA ASP A 188 -12.15 2.69 12.31
C ASP A 188 -12.67 1.55 13.17
N TYR A 189 -13.91 1.68 13.66
CA TYR A 189 -14.60 0.67 14.46
C TYR A 189 -15.52 -0.17 13.59
N PHE A 190 -15.55 -1.47 13.86
CA PHE A 190 -16.36 -2.46 13.16
C PHE A 190 -17.10 -3.35 14.14
N PRO A 191 -18.32 -3.78 13.81
CA PRO A 191 -19.05 -4.75 14.61
C PRO A 191 -18.35 -6.12 14.60
N LEU A 192 -18.47 -6.83 15.71
CA LEU A 192 -17.97 -8.19 15.92
C LEU A 192 -19.08 -9.06 16.55
N PRO A 193 -20.14 -9.39 15.81
CA PRO A 193 -21.24 -10.19 16.35
C PRO A 193 -20.80 -11.60 16.75
N GLU A 194 -21.33 -12.14 17.84
CA GLU A 194 -20.94 -13.43 18.43
C GLU A 194 -21.22 -14.63 17.49
N ASP A 195 -22.23 -14.51 16.66
CA ASP A 195 -22.63 -15.56 15.71
C ASP A 195 -21.70 -15.66 14.49
N THR A 196 -20.71 -14.75 14.36
CA THR A 196 -19.79 -14.73 13.22
C THR A 196 -18.59 -15.66 13.39
N GLU A 197 -18.05 -16.15 12.26
CA GLU A 197 -16.81 -16.92 12.26
C GLU A 197 -15.62 -16.10 12.76
N LEU A 198 -15.58 -14.81 12.46
CA LEU A 198 -14.51 -13.91 12.93
C LEU A 198 -14.49 -13.85 14.46
N TYR A 199 -15.68 -13.74 15.11
CA TYR A 199 -15.77 -13.74 16.57
C TYR A 199 -15.23 -15.04 17.15
N ARG A 200 -15.71 -16.20 16.64
CA ARG A 200 -15.25 -17.53 17.10
C ARG A 200 -13.75 -17.71 16.93
N ALA A 201 -13.19 -17.29 15.80
CA ALA A 201 -11.76 -17.36 15.53
C ALA A 201 -10.94 -16.50 16.49
N LEU A 202 -11.37 -15.26 16.73
CA LEU A 202 -10.70 -14.34 17.66
C LEU A 202 -10.85 -14.82 19.11
N LYS A 203 -11.99 -15.41 19.49
CA LYS A 203 -12.19 -15.97 20.81
C LYS A 203 -11.26 -17.16 21.05
N TRP A 204 -11.16 -18.06 20.06
CA TRP A 204 -10.18 -19.16 20.12
C TRP A 204 -8.75 -18.63 20.28
N GLN A 205 -8.36 -17.61 19.52
CA GLN A 205 -7.03 -16.98 19.61
C GLN A 205 -6.80 -16.33 20.98
N TRP A 206 -7.84 -15.72 21.57
CA TRP A 206 -7.77 -15.19 22.92
C TRP A 206 -7.47 -16.25 23.97
N ASP A 207 -8.15 -17.39 23.89
CA ASP A 207 -7.99 -18.49 24.82
C ASP A 207 -6.63 -19.20 24.67
N HIS A 208 -5.96 -19.06 23.50
CA HIS A 208 -4.63 -19.62 23.20
C HIS A 208 -3.55 -18.54 23.06
N ARG A 209 -3.79 -17.32 23.53
CA ARG A 209 -2.85 -16.21 23.37
C ARG A 209 -1.58 -16.37 24.18
N ASN A 210 -0.53 -15.67 23.78
CA ASN A 210 0.60 -15.40 24.66
C ASN A 210 0.21 -14.28 25.66
N GLU A 211 -0.05 -14.60 26.91
CA GLU A 211 -0.49 -13.65 27.93
C GLU A 211 0.55 -12.55 28.24
N LYS A 212 1.81 -12.79 27.93
CA LYS A 212 2.89 -11.80 28.11
C LYS A 212 2.94 -10.76 26.98
N SER A 213 2.19 -10.96 25.92
CA SER A 213 2.21 -10.08 24.75
C SER A 213 0.89 -9.32 24.59
N PRO A 214 0.93 -8.01 24.31
CA PRO A 214 -0.27 -7.24 24.01
C PRO A 214 -0.83 -7.54 22.61
N TYR A 215 -0.05 -8.20 21.75
CA TYR A 215 -0.40 -8.43 20.35
C TYR A 215 -1.29 -9.66 20.15
N VAL A 216 -2.26 -9.55 19.22
CA VAL A 216 -3.15 -10.66 18.85
C VAL A 216 -2.39 -11.80 18.18
N PHE A 217 -1.38 -11.45 17.39
CA PHE A 217 -0.55 -12.42 16.66
C PHE A 217 0.92 -12.20 16.96
N THR A 218 1.57 -13.24 17.47
CA THR A 218 2.95 -13.18 17.94
C THR A 218 3.81 -14.24 17.25
N ASP A 219 5.07 -13.91 17.08
CA ASP A 219 6.09 -14.87 16.72
C ASP A 219 6.35 -15.81 17.90
N SER A 220 6.34 -17.13 17.66
CA SER A 220 6.43 -18.14 18.73
C SER A 220 7.79 -18.16 19.44
N GLU A 221 8.85 -17.70 18.77
CA GLU A 221 10.20 -17.71 19.34
C GLU A 221 10.45 -16.46 20.17
N SER A 222 10.08 -15.29 19.64
CA SER A 222 10.34 -14.01 20.31
C SER A 222 9.23 -13.51 21.21
N GLY A 223 7.98 -14.00 21.05
CA GLY A 223 6.79 -13.47 21.72
C GLY A 223 6.35 -12.09 21.21
N GLU A 224 7.08 -11.50 20.28
CA GLU A 224 6.83 -10.19 19.70
C GLU A 224 5.91 -10.30 18.47
N LYS A 225 5.34 -9.16 18.04
CA LYS A 225 4.54 -9.11 16.82
C LYS A 225 5.34 -9.48 15.59
N PHE A 226 4.67 -10.04 14.60
CA PHE A 226 5.29 -10.28 13.30
C PHE A 226 5.73 -8.98 12.63
N THR A 227 6.95 -8.96 12.07
CA THR A 227 7.44 -7.88 11.21
C THR A 227 7.39 -8.26 9.74
N HIS A 228 7.79 -9.48 9.42
CA HIS A 228 7.88 -10.03 8.07
C HIS A 228 7.47 -11.50 8.03
N ARG A 229 6.49 -11.83 7.20
CA ARG A 229 6.06 -13.22 6.93
C ARG A 229 5.99 -13.53 5.42
N ASN A 230 6.91 -12.98 4.62
CA ASN A 230 6.89 -13.18 3.17
C ASN A 230 7.09 -14.64 2.77
N ARG A 231 7.92 -15.39 3.50
CA ARG A 231 8.16 -16.82 3.25
C ARG A 231 6.98 -17.71 3.66
N PHE A 232 6.20 -17.28 4.63
CA PHE A 232 5.03 -17.99 5.12
C PHE A 232 4.02 -18.26 3.99
N MET A 233 3.54 -17.22 3.32
CA MET A 233 2.57 -17.39 2.24
C MET A 233 3.13 -18.23 1.07
N LYS A 234 4.42 -18.06 0.75
CA LYS A 234 5.07 -18.89 -0.27
C LYS A 234 5.05 -20.38 0.10
N GLY A 235 5.39 -20.72 1.33
CA GLY A 235 5.35 -22.10 1.84
C GLY A 235 3.93 -22.64 1.91
N LEU A 236 2.97 -21.81 2.34
CA LEU A 236 1.57 -22.18 2.49
C LEU A 236 0.92 -22.47 1.13
N CYS A 237 1.07 -21.58 0.15
CA CYS A 237 0.56 -21.80 -1.22
C CYS A 237 1.16 -23.07 -1.86
N LYS A 238 2.45 -23.34 -1.61
CA LYS A 238 3.11 -24.57 -2.07
C LYS A 238 2.46 -25.83 -1.44
N ARG A 239 2.21 -25.82 -0.13
CA ARG A 239 1.53 -26.95 0.56
C ARG A 239 0.09 -27.14 0.08
N ALA A 240 -0.62 -26.04 -0.16
CA ALA A 240 -2.00 -26.06 -0.66
C ALA A 240 -2.11 -26.42 -2.15
N GLY A 241 -0.99 -26.51 -2.88
CA GLY A 241 -0.99 -26.82 -4.33
C GLY A 241 -1.59 -25.72 -5.20
N VAL A 242 -1.51 -24.43 -4.76
CA VAL A 242 -2.11 -23.30 -5.46
C VAL A 242 -1.07 -22.31 -5.99
N LYS A 243 -1.45 -21.49 -6.96
CA LYS A 243 -0.60 -20.39 -7.46
C LYS A 243 -0.27 -19.44 -6.33
N LEU A 244 0.98 -18.97 -6.28
CA LEU A 244 1.45 -18.06 -5.24
C LEU A 244 0.67 -16.74 -5.21
N PHE A 245 0.13 -16.42 -4.05
CA PHE A 245 -0.41 -15.11 -3.71
C PHE A 245 0.01 -14.69 -2.29
N GLY A 246 -0.15 -13.42 -1.96
CA GLY A 246 0.20 -12.87 -0.65
C GLY A 246 -1.02 -12.36 0.12
N PHE A 247 -0.82 -11.88 1.35
CA PHE A 247 -1.88 -11.32 2.21
C PHE A 247 -2.74 -10.26 1.52
N LYS A 248 -2.18 -9.50 0.58
CA LYS A 248 -2.93 -8.48 -0.16
C LYS A 248 -4.06 -9.07 -1.02
N ALA A 249 -3.95 -10.34 -1.42
CA ALA A 249 -4.96 -11.01 -2.22
C ALA A 249 -6.29 -11.15 -1.47
N PHE A 250 -6.28 -11.46 -0.17
CA PHE A 250 -7.48 -11.51 0.66
C PHE A 250 -8.24 -10.19 0.64
N ARG A 251 -7.51 -9.08 0.74
CA ARG A 251 -8.10 -7.72 0.70
C ARG A 251 -8.71 -7.37 -0.67
N LYS A 252 -8.29 -8.03 -1.74
CA LYS A 252 -8.87 -7.84 -3.07
C LYS A 252 -10.03 -8.81 -3.33
N PHE A 253 -9.85 -10.06 -2.94
CA PHE A 253 -10.83 -11.12 -3.14
C PHE A 253 -12.16 -10.80 -2.46
N GLY A 254 -12.17 -10.51 -1.16
CA GLY A 254 -13.42 -10.32 -0.41
C GLY A 254 -14.32 -9.21 -0.97
N PRO A 255 -13.81 -8.00 -1.24
CA PRO A 255 -14.61 -6.94 -1.86
C PRO A 255 -15.13 -7.30 -3.26
N SER A 256 -14.36 -8.06 -4.06
CA SER A 256 -14.85 -8.53 -5.36
C SER A 256 -16.04 -9.46 -5.18
N VAL A 257 -15.96 -10.44 -4.27
CA VAL A 257 -17.09 -11.32 -3.93
C VAL A 257 -18.30 -10.53 -3.44
N LEU A 258 -18.10 -9.57 -2.54
CA LEU A 258 -19.19 -8.74 -2.02
C LEU A 258 -19.85 -7.87 -3.10
N ASN A 259 -19.07 -7.39 -4.08
CA ASN A 259 -19.60 -6.63 -5.20
C ASN A 259 -20.36 -7.54 -6.19
N ASP A 260 -19.71 -8.62 -6.62
CA ASP A 260 -20.15 -9.40 -7.76
C ASP A 260 -21.31 -10.34 -7.39
N ILE A 261 -21.24 -10.97 -6.22
CA ILE A 261 -22.25 -11.93 -5.75
C ILE A 261 -23.34 -11.24 -4.92
N HIS A 262 -22.93 -10.38 -3.98
CA HIS A 262 -23.85 -9.77 -3.02
C HIS A 262 -24.29 -8.35 -3.38
N ARG A 263 -23.83 -7.80 -4.50
CA ARG A 263 -24.15 -6.47 -5.04
C ARG A 263 -24.05 -5.34 -4.01
N VAL A 264 -23.06 -5.44 -3.14
CA VAL A 264 -22.79 -4.42 -2.12
C VAL A 264 -22.27 -3.15 -2.79
N SER A 265 -22.90 -2.01 -2.53
CA SER A 265 -22.54 -0.75 -3.19
C SER A 265 -21.06 -0.36 -2.99
N ILE A 266 -20.46 0.24 -4.00
CA ILE A 266 -19.06 0.71 -4.00
C ILE A 266 -18.77 1.60 -2.77
N LYS A 267 -19.73 2.44 -2.35
CA LYS A 267 -19.60 3.29 -1.16
C LYS A 267 -19.46 2.49 0.13
N LYS A 268 -20.20 1.38 0.28
CA LYS A 268 -20.05 0.47 1.43
C LYS A 268 -18.71 -0.26 1.38
N LEU A 269 -18.29 -0.72 0.19
CA LEU A 269 -16.99 -1.35 -0.01
C LEU A 269 -15.83 -0.40 0.26
N GLN A 270 -15.92 0.86 -0.17
CA GLN A 270 -14.95 1.90 0.13
C GLN A 270 -14.76 2.07 1.64
N ARG A 271 -15.86 2.08 2.41
CA ARG A 271 -15.83 2.18 3.87
C ARG A 271 -15.19 0.95 4.51
N LEU A 272 -15.57 -0.26 4.08
CA LEU A 272 -14.97 -1.52 4.55
C LEU A 272 -13.46 -1.58 4.27
N LEU A 273 -13.05 -1.15 3.08
CA LEU A 273 -11.65 -1.09 2.68
C LEU A 273 -10.88 0.08 3.29
N ARG A 274 -11.55 1.03 3.93
CA ARG A 274 -10.94 2.26 4.47
C ARG A 274 -10.11 2.99 3.40
N HIS A 275 -10.71 3.16 2.21
CA HIS A 275 -10.12 3.93 1.11
C HIS A 275 -10.58 5.37 1.18
N GLN A 276 -9.65 6.32 1.07
CA GLN A 276 -9.99 7.76 1.04
C GLN A 276 -10.60 8.17 -0.31
N SER A 277 -10.25 7.45 -1.40
CA SER A 277 -10.74 7.71 -2.75
C SER A 277 -11.54 6.53 -3.26
N GLN A 278 -12.68 6.81 -3.87
CA GLN A 278 -13.51 5.83 -4.57
C GLN A 278 -12.75 5.17 -5.73
N THR A 279 -11.96 5.94 -6.46
CA THR A 279 -11.11 5.45 -7.56
C THR A 279 -10.18 4.30 -7.12
N THR A 280 -9.69 4.34 -5.87
CA THR A 280 -8.88 3.25 -5.32
C THR A 280 -9.70 1.98 -5.14
N THR A 281 -10.98 2.09 -4.79
CA THR A 281 -11.89 0.95 -4.64
C THR A 281 -12.25 0.37 -6.01
N GLU A 282 -12.54 1.20 -6.98
CA GLU A 282 -12.87 0.82 -8.36
C GLU A 282 -11.75 0.01 -9.03
N ILE A 283 -10.48 0.33 -8.75
CA ILE A 283 -9.34 -0.46 -9.26
C ILE A 283 -9.41 -1.92 -8.80
N TYR A 284 -9.99 -2.20 -7.63
CA TYR A 284 -10.16 -3.56 -7.13
C TYR A 284 -11.33 -4.29 -7.81
N LEU A 285 -12.33 -3.56 -8.25
CA LEU A 285 -13.58 -4.10 -8.82
C LEU A 285 -13.52 -4.32 -10.34
N LYS A 286 -12.65 -3.60 -11.05
CA LYS A 286 -12.57 -3.62 -12.52
C LYS A 286 -12.15 -4.94 -13.18
N LYS A 287 -12.04 -6.05 -12.46
CA LYS A 287 -11.43 -7.27 -12.98
C LYS A 287 -12.30 -8.51 -13.05
N ILE A 288 -13.52 -8.45 -12.59
CA ILE A 288 -14.47 -9.57 -12.70
C ILE A 288 -15.74 -8.97 -13.32
N ASP A 289 -15.72 -8.84 -14.64
CA ASP A 289 -16.82 -8.27 -15.42
C ASP A 289 -17.69 -9.39 -16.02
N ASP A 290 -18.26 -10.24 -15.15
CA ASP A 290 -19.39 -11.08 -15.54
C ASP A 290 -20.64 -10.25 -15.87
N ASP A 291 -20.74 -9.02 -15.35
CA ASP A 291 -21.83 -8.08 -15.66
C ASP A 291 -21.80 -7.58 -17.11
N LEU A 292 -20.63 -7.53 -17.75
CA LEU A 292 -20.56 -7.22 -19.20
C LEU A 292 -21.17 -8.34 -20.05
N ALA A 293 -20.95 -9.59 -19.70
CA ALA A 293 -21.58 -10.73 -20.36
C ALA A 293 -23.10 -10.76 -20.12
N VAL A 294 -23.54 -10.42 -18.92
CA VAL A 294 -24.97 -10.26 -18.59
C VAL A 294 -25.55 -9.04 -19.33
N GLY A 295 -24.84 -7.92 -19.39
CA GLY A 295 -25.22 -6.74 -20.14
C GLY A 295 -25.35 -7.01 -21.64
N LEU A 296 -24.40 -7.73 -22.24
CA LEU A 296 -24.46 -8.17 -23.64
C LEU A 296 -25.66 -9.10 -23.89
N ARG A 297 -25.90 -10.07 -23.03
CA ARG A 297 -27.09 -10.96 -23.11
C ARG A 297 -28.42 -10.20 -22.95
N LEU A 298 -28.46 -9.12 -22.19
CA LEU A 298 -29.63 -8.26 -22.05
C LEU A 298 -29.83 -7.40 -23.31
N LEU A 299 -28.76 -6.97 -23.99
CA LEU A 299 -28.83 -6.28 -25.28
C LEU A 299 -29.31 -7.24 -26.38
N GLU A 300 -28.84 -8.47 -26.40
CA GLU A 300 -29.29 -9.51 -27.34
C GLU A 300 -30.76 -9.87 -27.17
N LYS A 301 -31.33 -9.71 -25.99
CA LYS A 301 -32.78 -9.98 -25.72
C LYS A 301 -33.70 -8.81 -26.07
N LYS A 302 -33.18 -7.63 -26.43
CA LYS A 302 -34.00 -6.41 -26.61
C LYS A 302 -34.32 -6.05 -28.03
N ASP A 303 -33.85 -6.74 -29.05
CA ASP A 303 -34.17 -6.38 -30.42
C ASP A 303 -34.79 -7.55 -31.21
N THR A 304 -36.02 -7.85 -30.89
CA THR A 304 -36.97 -8.25 -31.89
C THR A 304 -38.19 -7.29 -31.80
N PRO A 305 -38.29 -6.27 -32.62
CA PRO A 305 -39.59 -5.57 -32.77
C PRO A 305 -40.58 -6.57 -33.37
N ARG A 306 -41.37 -7.16 -32.57
CA ARG A 306 -42.65 -7.72 -33.02
C ARG A 306 -43.63 -6.56 -33.12
N ASP A 307 -43.97 -6.30 -34.36
CA ASP A 307 -45.17 -5.73 -34.89
C ASP A 307 -44.88 -4.74 -36.01
N THR A 308 -44.66 -5.33 -37.21
CA THR A 308 -45.03 -4.62 -38.42
C THR A 308 -46.53 -4.80 -38.61
N PRO A 309 -47.36 -3.72 -38.68
CA PRO A 309 -48.77 -3.87 -38.98
C PRO A 309 -48.93 -4.48 -40.38
N ARG A 310 -49.68 -5.54 -40.47
CA ARG A 310 -50.14 -6.06 -41.75
C ARG A 310 -51.02 -5.00 -42.41
N ILE A 311 -50.53 -4.48 -43.54
CA ILE A 311 -51.39 -3.69 -44.44
C ILE A 311 -52.39 -4.69 -45.02
N VAL A 312 -53.65 -4.51 -44.64
CA VAL A 312 -54.78 -5.19 -45.25
C VAL A 312 -55.05 -4.45 -46.57
N GLU A 313 -54.63 -5.03 -47.67
CA GLU A 313 -55.12 -4.62 -48.98
C GLU A 313 -56.58 -5.05 -49.09
N ASN A 314 -57.50 -4.08 -49.09
CA ASN A 314 -58.89 -4.28 -49.48
C ASN A 314 -58.97 -4.20 -51.02
N ALA A 315 -59.41 -5.28 -51.64
CA ALA A 315 -59.87 -5.35 -53.03
C ALA A 315 -61.28 -4.76 -53.13
#